data_a57693202b12161f5687e758e6beb60c
#
_entry.id   a57693202b12161f5687e758e6beb60c
#
_cell.length_a   1.000
_cell.length_b   1.000
_cell.length_c   1.000
_cell.angle_alpha   90.00
_cell.angle_beta   90.00
_cell.angle_gamma   90.00
#
_symmetry.space_group_name_H-M   'P 1'
#
loop_
_entity.id
_entity.type
_entity.pdbx_description
1 polymer ?
#
loop_
_entity_poly.entity_id
_entity_poly.type
_entity_poly.pdbx_seq_one_letter_code
_entity_poly.pdbx_strand_id
1 'polypeptide(L)'
;MNKVFSDYGWEDYIQLQKEDKKIVKKINELIKDIDRNGYEGMGKPEPLKHGLTGYWSRRVTEKDRLIYKIEDDTIYIIGCI
;
A
#
# COMPACT_ATOMS: atom_id res chain seq x y z
N MET A 1 -7.61 -12.16 1.08
CA MET A 1 -7.84 -11.25 -0.06
C MET A 1 -6.81 -11.47 -1.15
N ASN A 2 -7.21 -11.32 -2.39
CA ASN A 2 -6.28 -11.29 -3.51
C ASN A 2 -5.48 -9.98 -3.48
N LYS A 3 -4.30 -9.98 -4.06
CA LYS A 3 -3.45 -8.78 -4.14
C LYS A 3 -3.19 -8.49 -5.61
N VAL A 4 -3.52 -7.28 -6.02
CA VAL A 4 -3.31 -6.80 -7.39
C VAL A 4 -2.47 -5.55 -7.35
N PHE A 5 -1.36 -5.55 -8.06
CA PHE A 5 -0.52 -4.36 -8.20
C PHE A 5 -0.82 -3.72 -9.56
N SER A 6 -1.00 -2.40 -9.57
CA SER A 6 -0.97 -1.67 -10.82
C SER A 6 0.45 -1.73 -11.40
N ASP A 7 0.62 -1.35 -12.65
CA ASP A 7 1.96 -1.31 -13.25
C ASP A 7 2.88 -0.39 -12.45
N TYR A 8 2.41 0.78 -12.05
CA TYR A 8 3.20 1.70 -11.23
C TYR A 8 3.51 1.11 -9.85
N GLY A 9 2.52 0.50 -9.22
CA GLY A 9 2.72 -0.14 -7.91
C GLY A 9 3.73 -1.26 -7.98
N TRP A 10 3.67 -2.07 -9.03
CA TRP A 10 4.61 -3.15 -9.24
C TRP A 10 6.03 -2.64 -9.49
N GLU A 11 6.19 -1.62 -10.35
CA GLU A 11 7.49 -1.02 -10.59
C GLU A 11 8.10 -0.41 -9.35
N ASP A 12 7.30 0.30 -8.55
CA ASP A 12 7.76 0.86 -7.28
C ASP A 12 8.25 -0.26 -6.35
N TYR A 13 7.49 -1.32 -6.25
CA TYR A 13 7.83 -2.45 -5.40
C TYR A 13 9.13 -3.12 -5.83
N ILE A 14 9.29 -3.35 -7.12
CA ILE A 14 10.51 -3.95 -7.69
C ILE A 14 11.72 -3.04 -7.47
N GLN A 15 11.56 -1.74 -7.68
CA GLN A 15 12.65 -0.78 -7.51
C GLN A 15 13.10 -0.72 -6.05
N LEU A 16 12.15 -0.72 -5.11
CA LEU A 16 12.46 -0.70 -3.69
C LEU A 16 13.19 -1.97 -3.23
N GLN A 17 12.91 -3.11 -3.84
CA GLN A 17 13.63 -4.34 -3.54
C GLN A 17 15.13 -4.21 -3.84
N LYS A 18 15.49 -3.39 -4.82
CA LYS A 18 16.89 -3.14 -5.18
C LYS A 18 17.53 -2.09 -4.28
N GLU A 19 16.75 -1.10 -3.86
CA GLU A 19 17.26 0.06 -3.13
C GLU A 19 17.22 -0.07 -1.62
N ASP A 20 16.13 -0.62 -1.07
CA ASP A 20 15.93 -0.64 0.37
C ASP A 20 15.07 -1.82 0.84
N LYS A 21 15.73 -2.86 1.30
CA LYS A 21 15.07 -4.07 1.79
C LYS A 21 14.21 -3.83 3.03
N LYS A 22 14.54 -2.84 3.84
CA LYS A 22 13.76 -2.52 5.05
C LYS A 22 12.41 -1.94 4.68
N ILE A 23 12.36 -1.10 3.64
CA ILE A 23 11.11 -0.53 3.14
C ILE A 23 10.23 -1.65 2.58
N VAL A 24 10.79 -2.57 1.82
CA VAL A 24 10.04 -3.71 1.28
C VAL A 24 9.45 -4.56 2.40
N LYS A 25 10.23 -4.82 3.44
CA LYS A 25 9.74 -5.57 4.60
C LYS A 25 8.54 -4.86 5.24
N LYS A 26 8.62 -3.55 5.39
CA LYS A 26 7.53 -2.75 5.95
C LYS A 26 6.29 -2.78 5.06
N ILE A 27 6.48 -2.67 3.75
CA ILE A 27 5.37 -2.78 2.79
C ILE A 27 4.69 -4.14 2.91
N ASN A 28 5.47 -5.21 2.99
CA ASN A 28 4.92 -6.56 3.14
C ASN A 28 4.12 -6.71 4.44
N GLU A 29 4.59 -6.14 5.54
CA GLU A 29 3.88 -6.14 6.81
C GLU A 29 2.57 -5.35 6.71
N LEU A 30 2.59 -4.21 6.03
CA LEU A 30 1.39 -3.41 5.82
C LEU A 30 0.36 -4.15 4.97
N ILE A 31 0.78 -4.83 3.92
CA ILE A 31 -0.14 -5.61 3.09
C ILE A 31 -0.78 -6.73 3.90
N LYS A 32 -0.03 -7.42 4.74
CA LYS A 32 -0.59 -8.43 5.63
C LYS A 32 -1.58 -7.83 6.62
N ASP A 33 -1.29 -6.65 7.14
CA ASP A 33 -2.19 -5.99 8.06
C ASP A 33 -3.49 -5.52 7.37
N ILE A 34 -3.39 -5.04 6.14
CA ILE A 34 -4.56 -4.70 5.34
C ILE A 34 -5.45 -5.94 5.14
N ASP A 35 -4.84 -7.07 4.86
CA ASP A 35 -5.56 -8.32 4.67
C ASP A 35 -6.37 -8.73 5.92
N ARG A 36 -5.86 -8.42 7.11
CA ARG A 36 -6.51 -8.71 8.38
C ARG A 36 -7.52 -7.65 8.82
N ASN A 37 -7.15 -6.40 8.68
CA ASN A 37 -7.83 -5.28 9.34
C ASN A 37 -8.49 -4.28 8.38
N GLY A 38 -8.32 -4.43 7.08
CA GLY A 38 -8.95 -3.57 6.09
C GLY A 38 -8.44 -2.14 6.15
N TYR A 39 -9.31 -1.21 6.53
CA TYR A 39 -8.97 0.21 6.60
C TYR A 39 -8.59 0.67 8.00
N GLU A 40 -8.26 -0.26 8.88
CA GLU A 40 -7.78 0.01 10.22
C GLU A 40 -6.43 -0.65 10.43
N GLY A 41 -5.70 -0.28 11.47
CA GLY A 41 -4.48 -0.96 11.83
C GLY A 41 -3.23 -0.11 11.70
N MET A 42 -2.10 -0.74 11.42
CA MET A 42 -0.81 -0.08 11.45
C MET A 42 -0.58 0.85 10.26
N GLY A 43 0.32 1.82 10.45
CA GLY A 43 0.68 2.76 9.39
C GLY A 43 -0.28 3.93 9.22
N LYS A 44 -1.15 4.19 10.20
CA LYS A 44 -2.11 5.29 10.19
C LYS A 44 -2.95 5.34 8.91
N PRO A 45 -3.83 4.34 8.68
CA PRO A 45 -4.66 4.33 7.48
C PRO A 45 -5.49 5.61 7.37
N GLU A 46 -5.53 6.16 6.17
CA GLU A 46 -6.13 7.46 5.92
C GLU A 46 -6.78 7.48 4.54
N PRO A 47 -8.06 7.90 4.43
CA PRO A 47 -8.68 8.03 3.12
C PRO A 47 -8.10 9.21 2.36
N LEU A 48 -7.94 9.05 1.05
CA LEU A 48 -7.43 10.10 0.19
C LEU A 48 -8.57 10.93 -0.41
N LYS A 49 -8.22 12.13 -0.87
CA LYS A 49 -9.16 13.10 -1.43
C LYS A 49 -8.64 13.59 -2.78
N HIS A 50 -9.41 14.45 -3.47
CA HIS A 50 -8.97 15.13 -4.69
C HIS A 50 -8.48 14.20 -5.79
N GLY A 51 -9.39 13.57 -6.49
CA GLY A 51 -9.05 12.67 -7.59
C GLY A 51 -8.63 11.27 -7.19
N LEU A 52 -8.31 11.05 -5.91
CA LEU A 52 -7.98 9.74 -5.36
C LEU A 52 -9.05 9.27 -4.37
N THR A 53 -10.25 9.80 -4.46
CA THR A 53 -11.38 9.38 -3.62
C THR A 53 -11.63 7.88 -3.82
N GLY A 54 -11.75 7.17 -2.71
CA GLY A 54 -11.90 5.71 -2.73
C GLY A 54 -10.61 4.96 -2.48
N TYR A 55 -9.47 5.64 -2.59
CA TYR A 55 -8.18 5.09 -2.23
C TYR A 55 -7.79 5.52 -0.82
N TRP A 56 -6.89 4.75 -0.24
CA TRP A 56 -6.38 4.95 1.11
C TRP A 56 -4.86 4.91 1.09
N SER A 57 -4.25 5.48 2.11
CA SER A 57 -2.80 5.38 2.28
C SER A 57 -2.45 4.84 3.65
N ARG A 58 -1.31 4.18 3.72
CA ARG A 58 -0.66 3.82 4.98
C ARG A 58 0.78 4.26 4.92
N ARG A 59 1.30 4.73 6.04
CA ARG A 59 2.68 5.19 6.11
C ARG A 59 3.64 4.01 6.09
N VAL A 60 4.58 4.07 5.17
CA VAL A 60 5.71 3.13 5.10
C VAL A 60 6.88 3.74 5.89
N THR A 61 7.20 5.00 5.60
CA THR A 61 8.17 5.83 6.31
C THR A 61 7.51 7.18 6.56
N GLU A 62 8.26 8.15 7.09
CA GLU A 62 7.72 9.51 7.23
C GLU A 62 7.35 10.14 5.89
N LYS A 63 8.04 9.76 4.82
CA LYS A 63 7.85 10.31 3.48
C LYS A 63 7.01 9.43 2.58
N ASP A 64 7.24 8.14 2.67
CA ASP A 64 6.66 7.18 1.72
C ASP A 64 5.34 6.62 2.22
N ARG A 65 4.38 6.51 1.31
CA ARG A 65 3.06 5.95 1.62
C ARG A 65 2.70 4.88 0.63
N LEU A 66 2.08 3.83 1.16
CA LEU A 66 1.49 2.78 0.34
C LEU A 66 0.06 3.22 -0.01
N ILE A 67 -0.23 3.33 -1.30
CA ILE A 67 -1.54 3.75 -1.79
C ILE A 67 -2.31 2.52 -2.27
N TYR A 68 -3.51 2.33 -1.73
CA TYR A 68 -4.29 1.12 -2.01
C TYR A 68 -5.79 1.37 -1.90
N LYS A 69 -6.55 0.40 -2.38
CA LYS A 69 -7.99 0.31 -2.09
C LYS A 69 -8.37 -1.16 -1.93
N ILE A 70 -9.50 -1.42 -1.31
CA ILE A 70 -10.06 -2.76 -1.18
C ILE A 70 -11.38 -2.79 -1.93
N GLU A 71 -11.56 -3.77 -2.78
CA GLU A 71 -12.77 -3.95 -3.56
C GLU A 71 -12.89 -5.42 -3.95
N ASP A 72 -14.07 -6.02 -3.79
CA ASP A 72 -14.34 -7.41 -4.15
C ASP A 72 -13.30 -8.41 -3.61
N ASP A 73 -13.05 -8.34 -2.30
CA ASP A 73 -12.09 -9.20 -1.62
C ASP A 73 -10.68 -9.13 -2.23
N THR A 74 -10.33 -7.97 -2.74
CA THR A 74 -9.05 -7.73 -3.40
C THR A 74 -8.42 -6.44 -2.91
N ILE A 75 -7.11 -6.49 -2.64
CA ILE A 75 -6.33 -5.30 -2.31
C ILE A 75 -5.65 -4.85 -3.61
N TYR A 76 -5.97 -3.64 -4.04
CA TYR A 76 -5.35 -3.01 -5.20
C TYR A 76 -4.28 -2.05 -4.73
N ILE A 77 -3.04 -2.30 -5.10
CA ILE A 77 -1.89 -1.48 -4.72
C ILE A 77 -1.48 -0.67 -5.93
N ILE A 78 -1.61 0.65 -5.85
CA ILE A 78 -1.36 1.52 -7.00
C ILE A 78 -0.05 2.27 -6.93
N GLY A 79 0.64 2.23 -5.82
CA GLY A 79 1.96 2.85 -5.72
C GLY A 79 2.47 2.95 -4.30
N CYS A 80 3.74 3.32 -4.20
CA CYS A 80 4.40 3.67 -2.95
C CYS A 80 5.17 4.97 -3.19
N ILE A 81 4.66 6.06 -2.66
CA ILE A 81 5.20 7.40 -2.92
C ILE A 81 5.43 8.17 -1.64
#